data_0f815cb98d6d7893656bdc00bd984f8a
#
_entry.id   0f815cb98d6d7893656bdc00bd984f8a
#
_cell.length_a   1.000
_cell.length_b   1.000
_cell.length_c   1.000
_cell.angle_alpha   90.00
_cell.angle_beta   90.00
_cell.angle_gamma   90.00
#
_symmetry.space_group_name_H-M   'P 1'
#
loop_
_entity.id
_entity.type
_entity.pdbx_description
1 polymer ?
#
loop_
_entity_poly.entity_id
_entity_poly.type
_entity_poly.pdbx_seq_one_letter_code
_entity_poly.pdbx_strand_id
1 'polypeptide(L)'
;MSKQKLTKVASAAVTTVAILGLTACGGGGNTAVRIMVPNSPGGGYDTTARVAAKIIEDEKINNDVEVYNLEGAGGTTGLAKLVSQKGKTGELMLMGLGVVGATFTQKSDKTLADTTPIARLISEPDTIVVPADSPYDTVAELKAAWAKSPGDFPVGGGSSPGGPDHLAAHLTAEALGIEPKDVNYVVYDGGGPLLNGLLSGEVKAGFSGVGEYKDQIEGGQLKVLAVTSGDRVPGFKAPTLKEQGVDLEFINWRGLVAPPSIPKAEVTRLIEMTDELHDTKAWKDAEEESGWTDSYLTGKDFGDYIDEQNQQVEDLLDELGLV
;
A
#
# COMPACT_ATOMS: atom_id res chain seq x y z
N MET A 1 37.53 85.59 -23.95
CA MET A 1 37.97 85.60 -25.41
C MET A 1 38.46 84.21 -25.74
N SER A 2 38.04 83.69 -26.85
CA SER A 2 38.59 82.75 -27.77
C SER A 2 37.96 81.34 -27.77
N LYS A 3 37.06 81.27 -28.70
CA LYS A 3 36.97 80.39 -29.92
C LYS A 3 36.91 78.85 -29.70
N GLN A 4 35.67 78.45 -30.04
CA GLN A 4 35.24 77.11 -30.46
C GLN A 4 36.19 76.47 -31.50
N LYS A 5 36.32 75.15 -31.46
CA LYS A 5 36.40 74.32 -32.67
C LYS A 5 35.52 73.09 -32.49
N LEU A 6 34.53 73.06 -33.37
CA LEU A 6 33.75 71.82 -33.62
C LEU A 6 34.63 70.81 -34.34
N THR A 7 34.57 69.57 -33.91
CA THR A 7 35.00 68.45 -34.73
C THR A 7 33.88 67.43 -34.77
N LYS A 8 33.36 67.21 -35.97
CA LYS A 8 32.36 66.20 -36.31
C LYS A 8 33.06 64.85 -36.27
N VAL A 9 32.52 63.88 -35.52
CA VAL A 9 32.92 62.48 -35.66
C VAL A 9 31.70 61.68 -36.06
N ALA A 10 31.84 60.98 -37.17
CA ALA A 10 30.83 60.19 -37.83
C ALA A 10 30.45 58.95 -36.97
N SER A 11 29.15 58.73 -36.82
CA SER A 11 28.61 57.52 -36.23
C SER A 11 28.71 56.37 -37.23
N ALA A 12 29.47 55.37 -36.91
CA ALA A 12 29.39 54.05 -37.54
C ALA A 12 28.43 53.19 -36.73
N ALA A 13 27.28 52.87 -37.33
CA ALA A 13 26.31 51.96 -36.77
C ALA A 13 26.85 50.49 -36.90
N VAL A 14 27.22 49.90 -35.80
CA VAL A 14 27.52 48.46 -35.74
C VAL A 14 26.24 47.74 -35.36
N THR A 15 25.61 47.11 -36.34
CA THR A 15 24.45 46.24 -36.14
C THR A 15 24.91 44.91 -35.53
N THR A 16 24.80 44.81 -34.22
CA THR A 16 25.05 43.52 -33.52
C THR A 16 23.79 42.65 -33.67
N VAL A 17 23.86 41.65 -34.52
CA VAL A 17 22.86 40.57 -34.61
C VAL A 17 23.03 39.72 -33.38
N ALA A 18 22.14 39.86 -32.40
CA ALA A 18 22.02 38.95 -31.28
C ALA A 18 21.35 37.65 -31.75
N ILE A 19 22.15 36.64 -32.00
CA ILE A 19 21.68 35.26 -32.17
C ILE A 19 21.24 34.78 -30.79
N LEU A 20 19.92 34.87 -30.54
CA LEU A 20 19.28 34.14 -29.42
C LEU A 20 19.39 32.65 -29.74
N GLY A 21 20.45 32.03 -29.27
CA GLY A 21 20.51 30.58 -29.15
C GLY A 21 19.44 30.11 -28.14
N LEU A 22 18.33 29.60 -28.64
CA LEU A 22 17.46 28.73 -27.84
C LEU A 22 18.27 27.45 -27.53
N THR A 23 19.04 27.49 -26.46
CA THR A 23 19.42 26.26 -25.79
C THR A 23 18.15 25.71 -25.16
N ALA A 24 17.48 24.82 -25.88
CA ALA A 24 16.59 23.85 -25.27
C ALA A 24 17.46 23.01 -24.32
N CYS A 25 17.59 23.44 -23.09
CA CYS A 25 18.02 22.58 -22.02
C CYS A 25 16.92 21.50 -21.85
N GLY A 26 17.06 20.40 -22.57
CA GLY A 26 16.51 19.14 -22.20
C GLY A 26 17.22 18.66 -20.94
N GLY A 27 17.00 19.36 -19.83
CA GLY A 27 17.34 18.88 -18.52
C GLY A 27 16.19 18.00 -18.08
N GLY A 28 16.34 16.71 -18.13
CA GLY A 28 15.60 15.80 -17.26
C GLY A 28 15.94 16.16 -15.81
N GLY A 29 15.34 17.25 -15.32
CA GLY A 29 15.45 17.64 -13.93
C GLY A 29 14.69 16.61 -13.13
N ASN A 30 15.40 15.82 -12.33
CA ASN A 30 14.79 14.99 -11.30
C ASN A 30 13.85 15.86 -10.48
N THR A 31 12.55 15.66 -10.67
CA THR A 31 11.53 16.34 -9.86
C THR A 31 11.41 15.56 -8.57
N ALA A 32 11.60 16.23 -7.43
CA ALA A 32 11.42 15.62 -6.11
C ALA A 32 10.09 14.86 -6.02
N VAL A 33 10.11 13.67 -5.49
CA VAL A 33 8.94 12.83 -5.25
C VAL A 33 8.80 12.60 -3.76
N ARG A 34 7.61 12.83 -3.22
CA ARG A 34 7.28 12.59 -1.82
C ARG A 34 6.19 11.54 -1.73
N ILE A 35 6.48 10.45 -1.05
CA ILE A 35 5.55 9.35 -0.82
C ILE A 35 5.03 9.44 0.61
N MET A 36 3.78 9.82 0.75
CA MET A 36 3.08 9.80 2.04
C MET A 36 2.64 8.38 2.37
N VAL A 37 2.94 7.94 3.58
CA VAL A 37 2.48 6.67 4.15
C VAL A 37 1.43 7.00 5.22
N PRO A 38 0.17 6.52 5.07
CA PRO A 38 -0.94 6.97 5.92
C PRO A 38 -1.06 6.24 7.26
N ASN A 39 0.00 5.58 7.71
CA ASN A 39 0.07 4.88 8.99
C ASN A 39 1.46 4.94 9.63
N SER A 40 1.61 4.27 10.77
CA SER A 40 2.84 4.27 11.58
C SER A 40 4.04 3.68 10.83
N PRO A 41 5.25 4.15 11.12
CA PRO A 41 6.47 3.54 10.61
C PRO A 41 6.58 2.04 10.96
N GLY A 42 7.10 1.25 10.02
CA GLY A 42 7.34 -0.19 10.19
C GLY A 42 6.16 -1.10 9.86
N GLY A 43 4.97 -0.54 9.58
CA GLY A 43 3.86 -1.33 9.05
C GLY A 43 4.02 -1.66 7.55
N GLY A 44 3.13 -2.49 7.00
CA GLY A 44 3.23 -2.96 5.62
C GLY A 44 3.29 -1.83 4.57
N TYR A 45 2.52 -0.76 4.73
CA TYR A 45 2.60 0.40 3.83
C TYR A 45 3.96 1.11 3.92
N ASP A 46 4.49 1.31 5.13
CA ASP A 46 5.78 1.96 5.33
C ASP A 46 6.93 1.15 4.73
N THR A 47 6.91 -0.17 4.98
CA THR A 47 7.90 -1.09 4.42
C THR A 47 7.88 -1.05 2.88
N THR A 48 6.69 -1.17 2.26
CA THR A 48 6.56 -1.13 0.80
C THR A 48 7.04 0.20 0.22
N ALA A 49 6.67 1.34 0.83
CA ALA A 49 7.08 2.66 0.35
C ALA A 49 8.60 2.86 0.44
N ARG A 50 9.22 2.43 1.55
CA ARG A 50 10.67 2.58 1.74
C ARG A 50 11.49 1.65 0.85
N VAL A 51 11.03 0.42 0.63
CA VAL A 51 11.65 -0.50 -0.32
C VAL A 51 11.58 0.08 -1.73
N ALA A 52 10.40 0.54 -2.17
CA ALA A 52 10.24 1.18 -3.48
C ALA A 52 11.13 2.42 -3.63
N ALA A 53 11.10 3.34 -2.65
CA ALA A 53 11.91 4.57 -2.68
C ALA A 53 13.40 4.26 -2.76
N LYS A 54 13.88 3.31 -1.94
CA LYS A 54 15.29 2.91 -1.94
C LYS A 54 15.73 2.34 -3.30
N ILE A 55 14.93 1.48 -3.92
CA ILE A 55 15.25 0.90 -5.22
C ILE A 55 15.22 1.99 -6.30
N ILE A 56 14.23 2.88 -6.30
CA ILE A 56 14.15 4.01 -7.23
C ILE A 56 15.41 4.88 -7.16
N GLU A 57 15.96 5.13 -5.97
CA GLU A 57 17.19 5.91 -5.79
C GLU A 57 18.45 5.12 -6.17
N ASP A 58 18.58 3.87 -5.73
CA ASP A 58 19.75 3.01 -5.98
C ASP A 58 19.91 2.73 -7.49
N GLU A 59 18.82 2.48 -8.20
CA GLU A 59 18.79 2.27 -9.66
C GLU A 59 18.82 3.58 -10.46
N LYS A 60 18.84 4.74 -9.78
CA LYS A 60 18.89 6.09 -10.37
C LYS A 60 17.71 6.45 -11.27
N ILE A 61 16.56 5.83 -11.03
CA ILE A 61 15.30 6.15 -11.69
C ILE A 61 14.88 7.57 -11.28
N ASN A 62 14.96 7.87 -9.98
CA ASN A 62 14.85 9.23 -9.42
C ASN A 62 15.79 9.36 -8.20
N ASN A 63 16.54 10.45 -8.11
CA ASN A 63 17.54 10.65 -7.04
C ASN A 63 17.01 11.51 -5.86
N ASP A 64 15.73 11.83 -5.83
CA ASP A 64 15.12 12.69 -4.79
C ASP A 64 13.74 12.12 -4.44
N VAL A 65 13.72 11.08 -3.59
CA VAL A 65 12.49 10.40 -3.14
C VAL A 65 12.42 10.42 -1.62
N GLU A 66 11.49 11.20 -1.07
CA GLU A 66 11.25 11.29 0.37
C GLU A 66 10.04 10.41 0.76
N VAL A 67 10.19 9.56 1.78
CA VAL A 67 9.06 8.83 2.40
C VAL A 67 8.77 9.43 3.77
N TYR A 68 7.51 9.81 4.01
CA TYR A 68 7.08 10.35 5.30
C TYR A 68 5.73 9.76 5.74
N ASN A 69 5.52 9.66 7.06
CA ASN A 69 4.31 9.11 7.64
C ASN A 69 3.33 10.21 8.05
N LEU A 70 2.03 9.98 7.81
CA LEU A 70 0.92 10.82 8.28
C LEU A 70 -0.23 9.93 8.75
N GLU A 71 -0.20 9.58 10.01
CA GLU A 71 -1.15 8.69 10.66
C GLU A 71 -2.52 9.34 10.88
N GLY A 72 -3.55 8.51 11.02
CA GLY A 72 -4.86 8.92 11.53
C GLY A 72 -6.04 8.30 10.77
N ALA A 73 -7.02 7.86 11.55
CA ALA A 73 -8.32 7.37 11.11
C ALA A 73 -8.23 6.32 9.97
N GLY A 74 -7.36 5.30 10.14
CA GLY A 74 -7.19 4.24 9.13
C GLY A 74 -6.61 4.71 7.80
N GLY A 75 -5.99 5.91 7.77
CA GLY A 75 -5.40 6.50 6.56
C GLY A 75 -6.26 7.57 5.89
N THR A 76 -7.51 7.78 6.32
CA THR A 76 -8.38 8.82 5.73
C THR A 76 -7.88 10.25 5.99
N THR A 77 -7.12 10.48 7.08
CA THR A 77 -6.41 11.75 7.31
C THR A 77 -5.40 12.03 6.19
N GLY A 78 -4.59 11.03 5.82
CA GLY A 78 -3.65 11.12 4.71
C GLY A 78 -4.35 11.34 3.38
N LEU A 79 -5.43 10.59 3.12
CA LEU A 79 -6.24 10.74 1.91
C LEU A 79 -6.81 12.16 1.76
N ALA A 80 -7.42 12.70 2.81
CA ALA A 80 -7.94 14.07 2.81
C ALA A 80 -6.83 15.10 2.55
N LYS A 81 -5.64 14.90 3.13
CA LYS A 81 -4.47 15.73 2.87
C LYS A 81 -4.04 15.67 1.41
N LEU A 82 -3.93 14.47 0.82
CA LEU A 82 -3.56 14.30 -0.58
C LEU A 82 -4.56 15.00 -1.50
N VAL A 83 -5.87 14.76 -1.30
CA VAL A 83 -6.93 15.37 -2.11
C VAL A 83 -6.92 16.90 -2.02
N SER A 84 -6.57 17.46 -0.85
CA SER A 84 -6.44 18.92 -0.67
C SER A 84 -5.31 19.55 -1.50
N GLN A 85 -4.35 18.77 -1.97
CA GLN A 85 -3.18 19.19 -2.75
C GLN A 85 -3.47 19.22 -4.27
N LYS A 86 -4.70 19.44 -4.67
CA LYS A 86 -5.15 19.48 -6.06
C LYS A 86 -4.15 20.18 -7.01
N GLY A 87 -3.74 19.46 -8.06
CA GLY A 87 -2.81 19.96 -9.08
C GLY A 87 -1.33 20.00 -8.66
N LYS A 88 -1.00 19.65 -7.42
CA LYS A 88 0.38 19.61 -6.94
C LYS A 88 1.10 18.39 -7.51
N THR A 89 2.27 18.62 -8.11
CA THR A 89 3.14 17.60 -8.67
C THR A 89 4.13 17.05 -7.64
N GLY A 90 4.69 15.86 -7.89
CA GLY A 90 5.68 15.22 -7.02
C GLY A 90 5.14 14.69 -5.70
N GLU A 91 3.84 14.70 -5.46
CA GLU A 91 3.22 14.11 -4.27
C GLU A 91 2.54 12.79 -4.62
N LEU A 92 2.80 11.78 -3.83
CA LEU A 92 2.19 10.45 -3.91
C LEU A 92 1.71 10.04 -2.51
N MET A 93 0.76 9.13 -2.48
CA MET A 93 0.36 8.42 -1.26
C MET A 93 0.40 6.92 -1.55
N LEU A 94 1.10 6.17 -0.73
CA LEU A 94 0.96 4.72 -0.73
C LEU A 94 -0.34 4.36 -0.01
N MET A 95 -1.12 3.51 -0.60
CA MET A 95 -2.44 3.11 -0.12
C MET A 95 -2.74 1.67 -0.50
N GLY A 96 -3.84 1.14 -0.02
CA GLY A 96 -4.32 -0.19 -0.33
C GLY A 96 -5.68 -0.43 0.32
N LEU A 97 -6.03 -1.70 0.44
CA LEU A 97 -7.33 -2.14 0.92
C LEU A 97 -7.72 -1.53 2.29
N GLY A 98 -6.74 -1.31 3.18
CA GLY A 98 -6.99 -0.67 4.48
C GLY A 98 -7.52 0.75 4.38
N VAL A 99 -7.05 1.55 3.41
CA VAL A 99 -7.57 2.91 3.19
C VAL A 99 -8.96 2.84 2.57
N VAL A 100 -9.20 1.91 1.64
CA VAL A 100 -10.55 1.67 1.07
C VAL A 100 -11.55 1.40 2.19
N GLY A 101 -11.31 0.40 3.03
CA GLY A 101 -12.22 0.06 4.12
C GLY A 101 -12.39 1.18 5.14
N ALA A 102 -11.33 1.93 5.43
CA ALA A 102 -11.39 3.07 6.32
C ALA A 102 -12.27 4.22 5.78
N THR A 103 -12.38 4.40 4.46
CA THR A 103 -13.27 5.43 3.91
C THR A 103 -14.74 5.18 4.30
N PHE A 104 -15.16 3.93 4.36
CA PHE A 104 -16.50 3.53 4.78
C PHE A 104 -16.65 3.57 6.30
N THR A 105 -15.81 2.85 7.03
CA THR A 105 -15.94 2.72 8.50
C THR A 105 -15.75 4.04 9.25
N GLN A 106 -14.98 4.98 8.70
CA GLN A 106 -14.78 6.33 9.24
C GLN A 106 -15.74 7.36 8.63
N LYS A 107 -16.64 6.95 7.70
CA LYS A 107 -17.57 7.85 6.99
C LYS A 107 -16.83 9.05 6.38
N SER A 108 -15.74 8.77 5.66
CA SER A 108 -14.89 9.81 5.07
C SER A 108 -15.62 10.55 3.94
N ASP A 109 -15.51 11.90 3.92
CA ASP A 109 -15.98 12.72 2.81
C ASP A 109 -15.12 12.59 1.55
N LYS A 110 -13.97 11.89 1.66
CA LYS A 110 -13.03 11.65 0.57
C LYS A 110 -12.83 10.16 0.37
N THR A 111 -12.80 9.78 -0.90
CA THR A 111 -12.58 8.40 -1.34
C THR A 111 -11.41 8.35 -2.31
N LEU A 112 -11.01 7.16 -2.71
CA LEU A 112 -9.94 6.98 -3.70
C LEU A 112 -10.35 7.46 -5.09
N ALA A 113 -11.63 7.55 -5.41
CA ALA A 113 -12.15 8.18 -6.63
C ALA A 113 -11.81 9.68 -6.73
N ASP A 114 -11.52 10.34 -5.59
CA ASP A 114 -11.05 11.74 -5.56
C ASP A 114 -9.55 11.88 -5.90
N THR A 115 -8.83 10.81 -6.20
CA THR A 115 -7.38 10.82 -6.44
C THR A 115 -7.05 10.59 -7.92
N THR A 116 -5.76 10.62 -8.26
CA THR A 116 -5.25 10.21 -9.58
C THR A 116 -4.53 8.87 -9.41
N PRO A 117 -5.04 7.75 -9.95
CA PRO A 117 -4.38 6.45 -9.91
C PRO A 117 -3.04 6.50 -10.66
N ILE A 118 -1.98 5.97 -10.04
CA ILE A 118 -0.65 5.86 -10.67
C ILE A 118 -0.33 4.38 -10.93
N ALA A 119 -0.11 3.58 -9.90
CA ALA A 119 0.18 2.17 -10.06
C ALA A 119 -0.24 1.34 -8.84
N ARG A 120 -0.80 0.15 -9.06
CA ARG A 120 -0.77 -0.93 -8.09
C ARG A 120 0.59 -1.60 -8.19
N LEU A 121 1.31 -1.69 -7.08
CA LEU A 121 2.68 -2.20 -7.06
C LEU A 121 2.71 -3.70 -6.79
N ILE A 122 2.01 -4.13 -5.74
CA ILE A 122 2.06 -5.51 -5.25
C ILE A 122 0.68 -5.96 -4.75
N SER A 123 0.53 -7.26 -4.62
CA SER A 123 -0.46 -7.88 -3.74
C SER A 123 0.22 -8.81 -2.74
N GLU A 124 -0.45 -9.07 -1.64
CA GLU A 124 0.04 -9.89 -0.55
C GLU A 124 -1.11 -10.69 0.04
N PRO A 125 -1.02 -12.02 0.15
CA PRO A 125 -1.99 -12.79 0.89
C PRO A 125 -1.83 -12.58 2.39
N ASP A 126 -2.92 -12.71 3.12
CA ASP A 126 -2.86 -12.82 4.57
C ASP A 126 -2.55 -14.27 4.98
N THR A 127 -2.10 -14.40 6.21
CA THR A 127 -1.87 -15.69 6.88
C THR A 127 -2.81 -15.85 8.05
N ILE A 128 -3.14 -17.10 8.36
CA ILE A 128 -3.70 -17.48 9.66
C ILE A 128 -2.57 -18.03 10.49
N VAL A 129 -2.15 -17.27 11.49
CA VAL A 129 -1.04 -17.64 12.39
C VAL A 129 -1.54 -17.95 13.79
N VAL A 130 -0.86 -18.88 14.44
CA VAL A 130 -1.09 -19.24 15.86
C VAL A 130 0.26 -19.39 16.58
N PRO A 131 0.32 -19.27 17.91
CA PRO A 131 1.52 -19.64 18.67
C PRO A 131 2.00 -21.05 18.34
N ALA A 132 3.29 -21.28 18.37
CA ALA A 132 3.86 -22.60 18.04
C ALA A 132 3.37 -23.74 18.97
N ASP A 133 3.03 -23.42 20.21
CA ASP A 133 2.47 -24.34 21.21
C ASP A 133 0.94 -24.42 21.17
N SER A 134 0.29 -23.73 20.24
CA SER A 134 -1.16 -23.79 20.03
C SER A 134 -1.61 -25.24 19.77
N PRO A 135 -2.76 -25.65 20.28
CA PRO A 135 -3.32 -26.98 20.03
C PRO A 135 -3.86 -27.19 18.60
N TYR A 136 -3.81 -26.14 17.74
CA TYR A 136 -4.33 -26.18 16.37
C TYR A 136 -3.18 -26.33 15.38
N ASP A 137 -3.20 -27.38 14.57
CA ASP A 137 -2.24 -27.64 13.49
C ASP A 137 -2.87 -27.48 12.10
N THR A 138 -4.20 -27.37 12.05
CA THR A 138 -4.99 -27.25 10.81
C THR A 138 -6.11 -26.20 10.95
N VAL A 139 -6.58 -25.68 9.83
CA VAL A 139 -7.78 -24.81 9.80
C VAL A 139 -9.02 -25.54 10.31
N ALA A 140 -9.11 -26.86 10.08
CA ALA A 140 -10.23 -27.67 10.57
C ALA A 140 -10.27 -27.75 12.11
N GLU A 141 -9.12 -27.88 12.77
CA GLU A 141 -9.02 -27.88 14.24
C GLU A 141 -9.32 -26.49 14.81
N LEU A 142 -8.79 -25.42 14.18
CA LEU A 142 -9.12 -24.04 14.53
C LEU A 142 -10.64 -23.80 14.43
N LYS A 143 -11.27 -24.18 13.29
CA LYS A 143 -12.71 -24.11 13.07
C LYS A 143 -13.49 -24.80 14.18
N ALA A 144 -13.09 -26.04 14.51
CA ALA A 144 -13.77 -26.85 15.51
C ALA A 144 -13.77 -26.22 16.91
N ALA A 145 -12.75 -25.42 17.23
CA ALA A 145 -12.67 -24.66 18.47
C ALA A 145 -13.45 -23.33 18.37
N TRP A 146 -13.23 -22.58 17.29
CA TRP A 146 -13.81 -21.25 17.07
C TRP A 146 -15.33 -21.31 16.96
N ALA A 147 -15.89 -22.22 16.19
CA ALA A 147 -17.34 -22.37 16.00
C ALA A 147 -18.14 -22.78 17.28
N LYS A 148 -17.47 -23.25 18.33
CA LYS A 148 -18.17 -23.58 19.59
C LYS A 148 -18.66 -22.36 20.33
N SER A 149 -17.88 -21.28 20.31
CA SER A 149 -18.16 -20.04 21.04
C SER A 149 -17.41 -18.88 20.36
N PRO A 150 -17.86 -18.41 19.19
CA PRO A 150 -17.11 -17.40 18.44
C PRO A 150 -16.82 -16.13 19.24
N GLY A 151 -17.77 -15.65 20.04
CA GLY A 151 -17.61 -14.48 20.90
C GLY A 151 -16.60 -14.64 22.04
N ASP A 152 -16.34 -15.89 22.48
CA ASP A 152 -15.35 -16.21 23.51
C ASP A 152 -14.00 -16.67 22.89
N PHE A 153 -13.89 -16.66 21.57
CA PHE A 153 -12.69 -17.06 20.83
C PHE A 153 -12.07 -15.84 20.15
N PRO A 154 -11.24 -15.05 20.88
CA PRO A 154 -10.66 -13.84 20.30
C PRO A 154 -9.67 -14.20 19.21
N VAL A 155 -9.85 -13.56 18.04
CA VAL A 155 -8.88 -13.54 16.94
C VAL A 155 -8.39 -12.10 16.77
N GLY A 156 -7.16 -11.91 16.32
CA GLY A 156 -6.59 -10.57 16.22
C GLY A 156 -6.05 -10.27 14.83
N GLY A 157 -5.88 -8.98 14.54
CA GLY A 157 -5.18 -8.50 13.35
C GLY A 157 -4.57 -7.13 13.58
N GLY A 158 -3.57 -6.80 12.78
CA GLY A 158 -2.82 -5.53 12.85
C GLY A 158 -3.50 -4.38 12.12
N SER A 159 -4.72 -4.55 11.62
CA SER A 159 -5.47 -3.52 10.92
C SER A 159 -6.77 -3.13 11.61
N SER A 160 -7.16 -1.85 11.44
CA SER A 160 -8.44 -1.33 11.95
C SER A 160 -9.64 -1.99 11.28
N PRO A 161 -10.86 -1.87 11.82
CA PRO A 161 -12.09 -2.32 11.18
C PRO A 161 -12.17 -1.82 9.73
N GLY A 162 -12.48 -2.74 8.79
CA GLY A 162 -12.44 -2.49 7.36
C GLY A 162 -11.06 -2.66 6.72
N GLY A 163 -10.01 -2.84 7.51
CA GLY A 163 -8.67 -3.14 6.99
C GLY A 163 -8.49 -4.61 6.61
N PRO A 164 -7.37 -4.96 5.92
CA PRO A 164 -7.18 -6.29 5.33
C PRO A 164 -7.29 -7.42 6.34
N ASP A 165 -6.62 -7.37 7.46
CA ASP A 165 -6.62 -8.45 8.46
C ASP A 165 -8.01 -8.63 9.09
N HIS A 166 -8.75 -7.51 9.28
CA HIS A 166 -10.13 -7.54 9.75
C HIS A 166 -11.04 -8.24 8.73
N LEU A 167 -10.93 -7.86 7.45
CA LEU A 167 -11.72 -8.47 6.37
C LEU A 167 -11.34 -9.95 6.20
N ALA A 168 -10.05 -10.28 6.21
CA ALA A 168 -9.58 -11.67 6.15
C ALA A 168 -10.13 -12.54 7.28
N ALA A 169 -10.16 -12.01 8.52
CA ALA A 169 -10.71 -12.73 9.66
C ALA A 169 -12.21 -13.02 9.52
N HIS A 170 -12.99 -12.01 9.11
CA HIS A 170 -14.44 -12.16 8.98
C HIS A 170 -14.83 -13.04 7.78
N LEU A 171 -14.20 -12.85 6.62
CA LEU A 171 -14.39 -13.73 5.45
C LEU A 171 -14.00 -15.18 5.75
N THR A 172 -12.89 -15.37 6.49
CA THR A 172 -12.50 -16.72 6.91
C THR A 172 -13.55 -17.33 7.84
N ALA A 173 -14.08 -16.57 8.80
CA ALA A 173 -15.15 -17.03 9.67
C ALA A 173 -16.41 -17.44 8.88
N GLU A 174 -16.84 -16.60 7.94
CA GLU A 174 -17.97 -16.88 7.06
C GLU A 174 -17.75 -18.15 6.23
N ALA A 175 -16.61 -18.28 5.55
CA ALA A 175 -16.26 -19.47 4.77
C ALA A 175 -16.18 -20.74 5.63
N LEU A 176 -15.91 -20.60 6.93
CA LEU A 176 -15.95 -21.68 7.91
C LEU A 176 -17.37 -21.94 8.46
N GLY A 177 -18.38 -21.15 8.07
CA GLY A 177 -19.75 -21.25 8.56
C GLY A 177 -19.95 -20.69 9.97
N ILE A 178 -19.14 -19.71 10.35
CA ILE A 178 -19.25 -18.92 11.57
C ILE A 178 -19.85 -17.56 11.16
N GLU A 179 -20.92 -17.14 11.84
CA GLU A 179 -21.57 -15.85 11.56
C GLU A 179 -20.57 -14.69 11.79
N PRO A 180 -20.27 -13.85 10.79
CA PRO A 180 -19.29 -12.78 10.91
C PRO A 180 -19.54 -11.82 12.09
N LYS A 181 -20.78 -11.49 12.38
CA LYS A 181 -21.17 -10.62 13.51
C LYS A 181 -20.83 -11.19 14.90
N ASP A 182 -20.62 -12.50 15.00
CA ASP A 182 -20.28 -13.17 16.26
C ASP A 182 -18.77 -13.26 16.48
N VAL A 183 -17.95 -12.81 15.51
CA VAL A 183 -16.48 -12.83 15.59
C VAL A 183 -16.00 -11.81 16.61
N ASN A 184 -15.25 -12.27 17.60
CA ASN A 184 -14.53 -11.42 18.55
C ASN A 184 -13.17 -11.02 17.95
N TYR A 185 -13.15 -9.94 17.16
CA TYR A 185 -11.92 -9.43 16.55
C TYR A 185 -11.27 -8.39 17.44
N VAL A 186 -10.01 -8.62 17.82
CA VAL A 186 -9.17 -7.71 18.61
C VAL A 186 -8.27 -6.92 17.66
N VAL A 187 -8.42 -5.60 17.69
CA VAL A 187 -7.64 -4.67 16.85
C VAL A 187 -6.29 -4.39 17.50
N TYR A 188 -5.22 -4.56 16.74
CA TYR A 188 -3.87 -4.14 17.10
C TYR A 188 -3.36 -3.07 16.11
N ASP A 189 -2.39 -2.28 16.52
CA ASP A 189 -1.73 -1.29 15.66
C ASP A 189 -0.50 -1.92 14.99
N GLY A 190 -0.76 -2.80 14.01
CA GLY A 190 0.25 -3.51 13.23
C GLY A 190 0.70 -4.86 13.83
N GLY A 191 1.60 -5.52 13.09
CA GLY A 191 2.03 -6.90 13.40
C GLY A 191 2.80 -7.05 14.71
N GLY A 192 3.58 -6.05 15.14
CA GLY A 192 4.34 -6.13 16.39
C GLY A 192 3.45 -6.27 17.65
N PRO A 193 2.47 -5.37 17.87
CA PRO A 193 1.49 -5.54 18.93
C PRO A 193 0.67 -6.83 18.82
N LEU A 194 0.25 -7.23 17.61
CA LEU A 194 -0.45 -8.49 17.40
C LEU A 194 0.40 -9.70 17.82
N LEU A 195 1.71 -9.71 17.50
CA LEU A 195 2.63 -10.75 17.95
C LEU A 195 2.61 -10.91 19.47
N ASN A 196 2.65 -9.79 20.20
CA ASN A 196 2.56 -9.83 21.66
C ASN A 196 1.24 -10.42 22.15
N GLY A 197 0.12 -10.07 21.51
CA GLY A 197 -1.21 -10.62 21.81
C GLY A 197 -1.28 -12.13 21.57
N LEU A 198 -0.67 -12.63 20.49
CA LEU A 198 -0.55 -14.05 20.19
C LEU A 198 0.29 -14.79 21.27
N LEU A 199 1.50 -14.32 21.53
CA LEU A 199 2.43 -14.97 22.46
C LEU A 199 1.96 -14.92 23.92
N SER A 200 1.17 -13.90 24.30
CA SER A 200 0.55 -13.82 25.63
C SER A 200 -0.74 -14.66 25.75
N GLY A 201 -1.29 -15.15 24.63
CA GLY A 201 -2.54 -15.89 24.60
C GLY A 201 -3.80 -15.03 24.72
N GLU A 202 -3.66 -13.72 24.59
CA GLU A 202 -4.78 -12.75 24.53
C GLU A 202 -5.69 -13.05 23.33
N VAL A 203 -5.09 -13.38 22.17
CA VAL A 203 -5.80 -13.90 21.00
C VAL A 203 -5.36 -15.32 20.68
N LYS A 204 -6.26 -16.11 20.11
CA LYS A 204 -6.06 -17.54 19.82
C LYS A 204 -5.50 -17.78 18.42
N ALA A 205 -5.78 -16.86 17.49
CA ALA A 205 -5.25 -16.83 16.14
C ALA A 205 -5.06 -15.38 15.70
N GLY A 206 -4.14 -15.15 14.78
CA GLY A 206 -3.88 -13.83 14.18
C GLY A 206 -4.02 -13.90 12.67
N PHE A 207 -4.46 -12.78 12.10
CA PHE A 207 -4.50 -12.52 10.66
C PHE A 207 -3.52 -11.41 10.35
N SER A 208 -2.64 -11.62 9.38
CA SER A 208 -1.61 -10.64 9.00
C SER A 208 -0.96 -11.03 7.68
N GLY A 209 -0.38 -10.07 6.98
CA GLY A 209 0.34 -10.30 5.73
C GLY A 209 1.46 -11.33 5.88
N VAL A 210 1.67 -12.11 4.83
CA VAL A 210 2.61 -13.24 4.81
C VAL A 210 4.05 -12.85 5.19
N GLY A 211 4.47 -11.63 4.82
CA GLY A 211 5.81 -11.12 5.08
C GLY A 211 6.06 -10.67 6.52
N GLU A 212 5.01 -10.43 7.32
CA GLU A 212 5.18 -9.78 8.64
C GLU A 212 5.78 -10.71 9.72
N TYR A 213 5.60 -12.04 9.61
CA TYR A 213 6.02 -13.00 10.64
C TYR A 213 7.02 -14.04 10.16
N LYS A 214 7.69 -13.82 9.04
CA LYS A 214 8.66 -14.77 8.48
C LYS A 214 9.70 -15.21 9.52
N ASP A 215 10.33 -14.26 10.19
CA ASP A 215 11.37 -14.52 11.21
C ASP A 215 10.81 -15.28 12.41
N GLN A 216 9.59 -14.98 12.87
CA GLN A 216 8.95 -15.62 14.00
C GLN A 216 8.52 -17.06 13.67
N ILE A 217 8.15 -17.30 12.43
CA ILE A 217 7.79 -18.63 11.92
C ILE A 217 9.05 -19.48 11.74
N GLU A 218 10.10 -18.94 11.14
CA GLU A 218 11.40 -19.62 10.98
C GLU A 218 12.06 -19.85 12.35
N GLY A 219 11.90 -18.93 13.28
CA GLY A 219 12.35 -19.04 14.68
C GLY A 219 11.51 -19.97 15.56
N GLY A 220 10.41 -20.53 15.04
CA GLY A 220 9.55 -21.47 15.75
C GLY A 220 8.75 -20.86 16.90
N GLN A 221 8.47 -19.55 16.86
CA GLN A 221 7.58 -18.86 17.80
C GLN A 221 6.11 -18.93 17.37
N LEU A 222 5.87 -18.88 16.06
CA LEU A 222 4.57 -19.00 15.44
C LEU A 222 4.56 -20.17 14.46
N LYS A 223 3.36 -20.68 14.17
CA LYS A 223 3.09 -21.58 13.04
C LYS A 223 1.95 -21.04 12.20
N VAL A 224 2.00 -21.27 10.89
CA VAL A 224 1.00 -20.85 9.93
C VAL A 224 0.07 -22.00 9.65
N LEU A 225 -1.22 -21.79 9.82
CA LEU A 225 -2.24 -22.78 9.49
C LEU A 225 -2.62 -22.73 8.03
N ALA A 226 -2.71 -21.53 7.44
CA ALA A 226 -3.02 -21.32 6.03
C ALA A 226 -2.56 -19.95 5.54
N VAL A 227 -2.44 -19.81 4.21
CA VAL A 227 -2.42 -18.53 3.48
C VAL A 227 -3.75 -18.34 2.75
N THR A 228 -4.15 -17.09 2.55
CA THR A 228 -5.45 -16.73 1.93
C THR A 228 -5.40 -16.68 0.41
N SER A 229 -4.22 -16.84 -0.21
CA SER A 229 -4.06 -16.89 -1.68
C SER A 229 -4.65 -18.15 -2.30
N GLY A 230 -4.98 -18.06 -3.61
CA GLY A 230 -5.42 -19.21 -4.41
C GLY A 230 -4.34 -20.28 -4.56
N ASP A 231 -3.09 -19.83 -4.71
CA ASP A 231 -1.90 -20.68 -4.83
C ASP A 231 -0.97 -20.50 -3.62
N ARG A 232 -0.09 -21.48 -3.40
CA ARG A 232 0.94 -21.38 -2.35
C ARG A 232 1.92 -20.25 -2.63
N VAL A 233 2.31 -19.53 -1.60
CA VAL A 233 3.32 -18.46 -1.69
C VAL A 233 4.71 -19.10 -1.86
N PRO A 234 5.48 -18.70 -2.88
CA PRO A 234 6.84 -19.17 -3.07
C PRO A 234 7.71 -18.93 -1.82
N GLY A 235 8.51 -19.94 -1.44
CA GLY A 235 9.34 -19.85 -0.25
C GLY A 235 8.62 -20.02 1.09
N PHE A 236 7.29 -20.06 1.12
CA PHE A 236 6.47 -20.16 2.32
C PHE A 236 5.85 -21.56 2.46
N LYS A 237 6.12 -22.25 3.57
CA LYS A 237 5.69 -23.66 3.75
C LYS A 237 4.30 -23.78 4.40
N ALA A 238 3.31 -23.04 3.89
CA ALA A 238 1.95 -23.13 4.38
C ALA A 238 1.00 -23.59 3.27
N PRO A 239 -0.05 -24.37 3.57
CA PRO A 239 -1.11 -24.68 2.62
C PRO A 239 -1.99 -23.46 2.41
N THR A 240 -2.72 -23.42 1.29
CA THR A 240 -3.79 -22.45 1.09
C THR A 240 -5.06 -22.86 1.83
N LEU A 241 -5.99 -21.92 2.05
CA LEU A 241 -7.33 -22.23 2.54
C LEU A 241 -8.05 -23.22 1.61
N LYS A 242 -7.92 -23.04 0.29
CA LYS A 242 -8.51 -23.95 -0.72
C LYS A 242 -7.97 -25.38 -0.62
N GLU A 243 -6.67 -25.57 -0.40
CA GLU A 243 -6.09 -26.89 -0.18
C GLU A 243 -6.63 -27.59 1.07
N GLN A 244 -7.13 -26.84 2.05
CA GLN A 244 -7.77 -27.35 3.26
C GLN A 244 -9.31 -27.43 3.16
N GLY A 245 -9.85 -27.26 1.95
CA GLY A 245 -11.30 -27.39 1.66
C GLY A 245 -12.14 -26.18 2.06
N VAL A 246 -11.52 -25.01 2.26
CA VAL A 246 -12.18 -23.74 2.51
C VAL A 246 -12.15 -22.92 1.22
N ASP A 247 -13.32 -22.68 0.61
CA ASP A 247 -13.44 -21.93 -0.64
C ASP A 247 -13.38 -20.42 -0.36
N LEU A 248 -12.19 -19.96 -0.06
CA LEU A 248 -11.89 -18.54 0.13
C LEU A 248 -10.56 -18.22 -0.52
N GLU A 249 -10.56 -17.12 -1.25
CA GLU A 249 -9.35 -16.42 -1.69
C GLU A 249 -9.49 -14.95 -1.31
N PHE A 250 -8.47 -14.43 -0.62
CA PHE A 250 -8.41 -13.04 -0.20
C PHE A 250 -6.99 -12.51 -0.38
N ILE A 251 -6.88 -11.35 -1.01
CA ILE A 251 -5.60 -10.71 -1.32
C ILE A 251 -5.66 -9.24 -0.90
N ASN A 252 -4.73 -8.85 -0.05
CA ASN A 252 -4.43 -7.45 0.19
C ASN A 252 -3.57 -6.91 -0.96
N TRP A 253 -3.72 -5.64 -1.29
CA TRP A 253 -2.94 -5.00 -2.35
C TRP A 253 -2.44 -3.62 -1.91
N ARG A 254 -1.36 -3.15 -2.55
CA ARG A 254 -0.78 -1.83 -2.29
C ARG A 254 -0.43 -1.14 -3.59
N GLY A 255 -0.69 0.18 -3.62
CA GLY A 255 -0.45 1.00 -4.80
C GLY A 255 -0.22 2.47 -4.45
N LEU A 256 0.12 3.24 -5.47
CA LEU A 256 0.40 4.66 -5.39
C LEU A 256 -0.70 5.46 -6.09
N VAL A 257 -1.19 6.48 -5.40
CA VAL A 257 -2.09 7.48 -5.96
C VAL A 257 -1.50 8.89 -5.79
N ALA A 258 -1.90 9.79 -6.67
CA ALA A 258 -1.46 11.18 -6.66
C ALA A 258 -2.64 12.15 -6.39
N PRO A 259 -2.39 13.45 -6.10
CA PRO A 259 -3.44 14.44 -5.96
C PRO A 259 -4.34 14.53 -7.20
N PRO A 260 -5.59 14.96 -7.05
CA PRO A 260 -6.48 15.14 -8.19
C PRO A 260 -5.99 16.26 -9.11
N SER A 261 -6.31 16.13 -10.40
CA SER A 261 -6.09 17.17 -11.42
C SER A 261 -4.61 17.56 -11.61
N ILE A 262 -3.68 16.68 -11.36
CA ILE A 262 -2.28 16.88 -11.77
C ILE A 262 -2.17 16.90 -13.30
N PRO A 263 -1.16 17.59 -13.89
CA PRO A 263 -0.97 17.62 -15.34
C PRO A 263 -0.77 16.21 -15.92
N LYS A 264 -1.28 15.95 -17.14
CA LYS A 264 -1.10 14.66 -17.81
C LYS A 264 0.38 14.25 -17.95
N ALA A 265 1.26 15.22 -18.24
CA ALA A 265 2.70 14.96 -18.31
C ALA A 265 3.27 14.45 -16.98
N GLU A 266 2.73 14.92 -15.86
CA GLU A 266 3.12 14.42 -14.55
C GLU A 266 2.60 13.00 -14.28
N VAL A 267 1.35 12.70 -14.67
CA VAL A 267 0.81 11.33 -14.59
C VAL A 267 1.71 10.38 -15.38
N THR A 268 2.05 10.73 -16.64
CA THR A 268 2.94 9.92 -17.47
C THR A 268 4.29 9.71 -16.81
N ARG A 269 4.91 10.76 -16.30
CA ARG A 269 6.22 10.69 -15.61
C ARG A 269 6.20 9.77 -14.38
N LEU A 270 5.12 9.85 -13.58
CA LEU A 270 5.00 9.02 -12.38
C LEU A 270 4.75 7.54 -12.73
N ILE A 271 3.97 7.28 -13.79
CA ILE A 271 3.78 5.92 -14.32
C ILE A 271 5.11 5.38 -14.86
N GLU A 272 5.83 6.14 -15.70
CA GLU A 272 7.16 5.74 -16.21
C GLU A 272 8.13 5.41 -15.08
N MET A 273 8.13 6.20 -14.00
CA MET A 273 8.95 5.91 -12.81
C MET A 273 8.57 4.58 -12.14
N THR A 274 7.29 4.26 -12.08
CA THR A 274 6.83 2.98 -11.51
C THR A 274 7.04 1.80 -12.47
N ASP A 275 6.93 2.01 -13.80
CA ASP A 275 7.29 1.01 -14.82
C ASP A 275 8.78 0.65 -14.71
N GLU A 276 9.66 1.66 -14.65
CA GLU A 276 11.10 1.44 -14.46
C GLU A 276 11.41 0.69 -13.15
N LEU A 277 10.76 1.05 -12.03
CA LEU A 277 10.89 0.33 -10.76
C LEU A 277 10.52 -1.14 -10.90
N HIS A 278 9.33 -1.42 -11.47
CA HIS A 278 8.80 -2.78 -11.65
C HIS A 278 9.70 -3.66 -12.51
N ASP A 279 10.37 -3.07 -13.52
CA ASP A 279 11.26 -3.80 -14.41
C ASP A 279 12.63 -4.13 -13.78
N THR A 280 12.99 -3.53 -12.64
CA THR A 280 14.27 -3.80 -11.99
C THR A 280 14.34 -5.22 -11.41
N LYS A 281 15.54 -5.79 -11.44
CA LYS A 281 15.80 -7.04 -10.70
C LYS A 281 15.64 -6.85 -9.19
N ALA A 282 16.04 -5.69 -8.68
CA ALA A 282 15.97 -5.37 -7.25
C ALA A 282 14.53 -5.39 -6.73
N TRP A 283 13.56 -4.92 -7.53
CA TRP A 283 12.15 -5.00 -7.16
C TRP A 283 11.65 -6.43 -7.12
N LYS A 284 11.97 -7.23 -8.13
CA LYS A 284 11.59 -8.66 -8.20
C LYS A 284 12.20 -9.48 -7.06
N ASP A 285 13.46 -9.20 -6.71
CA ASP A 285 14.09 -9.80 -5.54
C ASP A 285 13.37 -9.41 -4.24
N ALA A 286 12.96 -8.14 -4.10
CA ALA A 286 12.22 -7.65 -2.94
C ALA A 286 10.81 -8.29 -2.83
N GLU A 287 10.12 -8.51 -3.94
CA GLU A 287 8.85 -9.24 -3.98
C GLU A 287 9.02 -10.67 -3.44
N GLU A 288 10.04 -11.39 -3.92
CA GLU A 288 10.32 -12.76 -3.47
C GLU A 288 10.70 -12.81 -1.98
N GLU A 289 11.57 -11.89 -1.53
CA GLU A 289 12.02 -11.81 -0.13
C GLU A 289 10.89 -11.48 0.84
N SER A 290 9.95 -10.64 0.41
CA SER A 290 8.82 -10.18 1.23
C SER A 290 7.58 -11.09 1.11
N GLY A 291 7.58 -12.07 0.19
CA GLY A 291 6.40 -12.89 -0.11
C GLY A 291 5.29 -12.11 -0.81
N TRP A 292 5.64 -10.99 -1.47
CA TRP A 292 4.71 -10.23 -2.29
C TRP A 292 4.49 -10.92 -3.63
N THR A 293 3.34 -10.69 -4.21
CA THR A 293 2.99 -11.19 -5.54
C THR A 293 2.98 -10.03 -6.51
N ASP A 294 3.65 -10.20 -7.66
CA ASP A 294 3.54 -9.26 -8.77
C ASP A 294 2.08 -9.15 -9.22
N SER A 295 1.55 -7.97 -9.09
CA SER A 295 0.18 -7.66 -9.50
C SER A 295 0.09 -6.26 -10.12
N TYR A 296 1.16 -5.89 -10.84
CA TYR A 296 1.35 -4.57 -11.39
C TYR A 296 0.24 -4.15 -12.34
N LEU A 297 -0.34 -2.98 -12.09
CA LEU A 297 -1.32 -2.30 -12.95
C LEU A 297 -1.06 -0.80 -12.92
N THR A 298 -1.27 -0.09 -14.01
CA THR A 298 -1.04 1.37 -14.07
C THR A 298 -2.23 2.15 -14.58
N GLY A 299 -2.25 3.44 -14.29
CA GLY A 299 -3.15 4.41 -14.86
C GLY A 299 -4.61 3.99 -14.81
N LYS A 300 -5.24 3.88 -15.99
CA LYS A 300 -6.68 3.56 -16.08
C LYS A 300 -7.01 2.18 -15.52
N ASP A 301 -6.22 1.16 -15.82
CA ASP A 301 -6.50 -0.21 -15.38
C ASP A 301 -6.42 -0.31 -13.84
N PHE A 302 -5.51 0.44 -13.23
CA PHE A 302 -5.48 0.57 -11.78
C PHE A 302 -6.68 1.37 -11.23
N GLY A 303 -7.12 2.40 -11.95
CA GLY A 303 -8.32 3.16 -11.60
C GLY A 303 -9.58 2.29 -11.61
N ASP A 304 -9.78 1.52 -12.67
CA ASP A 304 -10.91 0.59 -12.79
C ASP A 304 -10.88 -0.46 -11.65
N TYR A 305 -9.69 -0.95 -11.30
CA TYR A 305 -9.51 -1.86 -10.18
C TYR A 305 -9.85 -1.21 -8.81
N ILE A 306 -9.48 0.06 -8.59
CA ILE A 306 -9.87 0.78 -7.37
C ILE A 306 -11.39 0.89 -7.26
N ASP A 307 -12.07 1.19 -8.36
CA ASP A 307 -13.54 1.31 -8.38
C ASP A 307 -14.20 -0.04 -8.05
N GLU A 308 -13.70 -1.14 -8.61
CA GLU A 308 -14.16 -2.49 -8.29
C GLU A 308 -13.91 -2.84 -6.81
N GLN A 309 -12.74 -2.52 -6.29
CA GLN A 309 -12.41 -2.78 -4.88
C GLN A 309 -13.27 -1.94 -3.91
N ASN A 310 -13.57 -0.68 -4.25
CA ASN A 310 -14.47 0.13 -3.45
C ASN A 310 -15.84 -0.53 -3.32
N GLN A 311 -16.42 -1.02 -4.43
CA GLN A 311 -17.73 -1.68 -4.41
C GLN A 311 -17.69 -2.99 -3.61
N GLN A 312 -16.69 -3.84 -3.84
CA GLN A 312 -16.55 -5.12 -3.11
C GLN A 312 -16.40 -4.93 -1.61
N VAL A 313 -15.61 -3.92 -1.20
CA VAL A 313 -15.41 -3.62 0.22
C VAL A 313 -16.67 -3.04 0.85
N GLU A 314 -17.40 -2.15 0.15
CA GLU A 314 -18.65 -1.60 0.61
C GLU A 314 -19.69 -2.71 0.85
N ASP A 315 -19.89 -3.57 -0.15
CA ASP A 315 -20.84 -4.69 -0.08
C ASP A 315 -20.50 -5.61 1.11
N LEU A 316 -19.24 -5.95 1.29
CA LEU A 316 -18.78 -6.78 2.39
C LEU A 316 -18.98 -6.11 3.76
N LEU A 317 -18.67 -4.84 3.88
CA LEU A 317 -18.85 -4.11 5.16
C LEU A 317 -20.33 -3.94 5.52
N ASP A 318 -21.23 -3.82 4.51
CA ASP A 318 -22.67 -3.82 4.72
C ASP A 318 -23.16 -5.20 5.23
N GLU A 319 -22.71 -6.30 4.62
CA GLU A 319 -22.99 -7.67 5.09
C GLU A 319 -22.51 -7.92 6.53
N LEU A 320 -21.39 -7.31 6.91
CA LEU A 320 -20.85 -7.37 8.27
C LEU A 320 -21.57 -6.42 9.26
N GLY A 321 -22.46 -5.54 8.76
CA GLY A 321 -23.15 -4.53 9.58
C GLY A 321 -22.23 -3.42 10.11
N LEU A 322 -21.15 -3.11 9.38
CA LEU A 322 -20.13 -2.13 9.78
C LEU A 322 -20.31 -0.76 9.12
N VAL A 323 -21.21 -0.61 8.18
CA VAL A 323 -21.54 0.64 7.46
C VAL A 323 -23.04 0.86 7.36
#